data_a96ad4e741274fe7ce5d59c9ade587ea
#
_entry.id   a96ad4e741274fe7ce5d59c9ade587ea
#
_cell.length_a   1.000
_cell.length_b   1.000
_cell.length_c   1.000
_cell.angle_alpha   90.00
_cell.angle_beta   90.00
_cell.angle_gamma   90.00
#
_symmetry.space_group_name_H-M   'P 1'
#
loop_
_entity.id
_entity.type
_entity.pdbx_description
1 polymer ?
#
loop_
_entity_poly.entity_id
_entity_poly.type
_entity_poly.pdbx_seq_one_letter_code
_entity_poly.pdbx_strand_id
1 'polypeptide(L)'
;MADVSHTRGDIAGHPDVTEMRERYARMMDARDVVFLDGPVLLAGLYFAISPWVVHFSSTSPNLMVHNLVLGLAVALLGIGLTAAPRRMYSLCWAMSAIGVWMIISPWVVARGPDAGMIWNNVIVGAITCLFGLVAAGMVMQKGRGET
;
A
#
# COMPACT_ATOMS: atom_id res chain seq x y z
N MET A 1 24.90 21.60 51.91
CA MET A 1 24.00 21.79 50.76
C MET A 1 24.62 21.08 49.60
N ALA A 2 24.18 19.85 49.28
CA ALA A 2 24.71 19.06 48.20
C ALA A 2 24.09 19.51 46.86
N ASP A 3 24.94 19.78 45.91
CA ASP A 3 24.63 20.33 44.61
C ASP A 3 23.83 19.31 43.77
N VAL A 4 22.55 19.58 43.56
CA VAL A 4 21.60 18.74 42.81
C VAL A 4 21.64 19.04 41.30
N SER A 5 22.58 19.92 40.87
CA SER A 5 22.64 20.40 39.49
C SER A 5 23.37 19.46 38.50
N HIS A 6 24.16 18.51 39.00
CA HIS A 6 24.94 17.61 38.13
C HIS A 6 24.20 16.38 37.57
N THR A 7 23.01 16.02 38.10
CA THR A 7 22.28 14.83 37.68
C THR A 7 21.36 15.07 36.49
N ARG A 8 21.10 16.30 36.09
CA ARG A 8 20.17 16.60 34.97
C ARG A 8 20.81 16.58 33.56
N GLY A 9 22.14 16.71 33.51
CA GLY A 9 22.90 16.72 32.24
C GLY A 9 23.26 15.33 31.71
N ASP A 10 23.26 14.33 32.59
CA ASP A 10 23.80 13.00 32.28
C ASP A 10 22.76 12.07 31.63
N ILE A 11 21.46 12.34 31.82
CA ILE A 11 20.39 11.50 31.28
C ILE A 11 20.24 11.65 29.75
N ALA A 12 20.54 12.81 29.19
CA ALA A 12 20.43 13.06 27.76
C ALA A 12 21.56 12.40 26.93
N GLY A 13 22.69 12.11 27.56
CA GLY A 13 23.85 11.45 26.95
C GLY A 13 23.97 9.95 27.26
N HIS A 14 23.01 9.38 28.01
CA HIS A 14 23.05 7.97 28.36
C HIS A 14 22.86 7.08 27.11
N PRO A 15 23.67 6.02 26.89
CA PRO A 15 23.53 5.12 25.72
C PRO A 15 22.13 4.52 25.60
N ASP A 16 21.43 4.29 26.70
CA ASP A 16 20.06 3.79 26.71
C ASP A 16 19.04 4.76 26.07
N VAL A 17 19.27 6.07 26.16
CA VAL A 17 18.39 7.09 25.55
C VAL A 17 18.57 7.13 24.03
N THR A 18 19.78 6.95 23.54
CA THR A 18 20.05 6.86 22.10
C THR A 18 19.48 5.57 21.52
N GLU A 19 19.62 4.44 22.22
CA GLU A 19 19.03 3.17 21.80
C GLU A 19 17.49 3.22 21.80
N MET A 20 16.88 3.83 22.82
CA MET A 20 15.41 4.06 22.85
C MET A 20 14.96 4.95 21.69
N ARG A 21 15.66 6.04 21.39
CA ARG A 21 15.34 6.92 20.27
C ARG A 21 15.42 6.18 18.93
N GLU A 22 16.44 5.35 18.75
CA GLU A 22 16.56 4.53 17.53
C GLU A 22 15.48 3.46 17.42
N ARG A 23 15.04 2.86 18.52
CA ARG A 23 13.91 1.94 18.56
C ARG A 23 12.61 2.64 18.23
N TYR A 24 12.37 3.83 18.79
CA TYR A 24 11.20 4.66 18.50
C TYR A 24 11.21 5.12 17.02
N ALA A 25 12.34 5.57 16.51
CA ALA A 25 12.46 5.97 15.11
C ALA A 25 12.16 4.81 14.17
N ARG A 26 12.67 3.59 14.46
CA ARG A 26 12.34 2.38 13.67
C ARG A 26 10.87 1.98 13.76
N MET A 27 10.23 2.11 14.94
CA MET A 27 8.80 1.83 15.09
C MET A 27 7.92 2.86 14.39
N MET A 28 8.32 4.13 14.36
CA MET A 28 7.60 5.18 13.64
C MET A 28 7.73 5.03 12.13
N ASP A 29 8.91 4.70 11.62
CA ASP A 29 9.17 4.41 10.20
C ASP A 29 8.38 3.18 9.72
N ALA A 30 8.25 2.16 10.58
CA ALA A 30 7.43 0.99 10.30
C ALA A 30 5.92 1.28 10.31
N ARG A 31 5.45 2.20 11.15
CA ARG A 31 4.03 2.60 11.19
C ARG A 31 3.58 3.27 9.90
N ASP A 32 4.39 4.15 9.33
CA ASP A 32 4.04 4.87 8.10
C ASP A 32 3.88 3.89 6.92
N VAL A 33 4.68 2.83 6.89
CA VAL A 33 4.59 1.77 5.88
C VAL A 33 3.34 0.90 6.10
N VAL A 34 3.06 0.48 7.34
CA VAL A 34 1.88 -0.35 7.68
C VAL A 34 0.56 0.37 7.36
N PHE A 35 0.50 1.70 7.47
CA PHE A 35 -0.69 2.47 7.11
C PHE A 35 -1.04 2.40 5.61
N LEU A 36 -0.07 2.17 4.73
CA LEU A 36 -0.30 1.99 3.30
C LEU A 36 -0.52 0.52 2.92
N ASP A 37 0.25 -0.38 3.51
CA ASP A 37 0.23 -1.80 3.17
C ASP A 37 -1.08 -2.49 3.55
N GLY A 38 -1.63 -2.18 4.72
CA GLY A 38 -2.91 -2.72 5.18
C GLY A 38 -4.06 -2.42 4.21
N PRO A 39 -4.34 -1.16 3.90
CA PRO A 39 -5.37 -0.79 2.93
C PRO A 39 -5.14 -1.36 1.53
N VAL A 40 -3.90 -1.45 1.05
CA VAL A 40 -3.57 -2.05 -0.26
C VAL A 40 -3.86 -3.55 -0.25
N LEU A 41 -3.45 -4.26 0.80
CA LEU A 41 -3.77 -5.68 0.97
C LEU A 41 -5.28 -5.92 0.98
N LEU A 42 -6.02 -5.14 1.76
CA LEU A 42 -7.47 -5.25 1.85
C LEU A 42 -8.16 -4.93 0.52
N ALA A 43 -7.70 -3.89 -0.20
CA ALA A 43 -8.22 -3.55 -1.52
C ALA A 43 -7.98 -4.68 -2.53
N GLY A 44 -6.79 -5.29 -2.52
CA GLY A 44 -6.46 -6.45 -3.35
C GLY A 44 -7.33 -7.66 -3.04
N LEU A 45 -7.49 -8.01 -1.76
CA LEU A 45 -8.36 -9.11 -1.33
C LEU A 45 -9.83 -8.86 -1.68
N TYR A 46 -10.33 -7.65 -1.44
CA TYR A 46 -11.69 -7.27 -1.84
C TYR A 46 -11.87 -7.41 -3.35
N PHE A 47 -10.92 -6.93 -4.16
CA PHE A 47 -11.02 -7.05 -5.62
C PHE A 47 -11.01 -8.51 -6.08
N ALA A 48 -10.22 -9.37 -5.43
CA ALA A 48 -10.20 -10.79 -5.71
C ALA A 48 -11.57 -11.47 -5.49
N ILE A 49 -12.29 -11.09 -4.42
CA ILE A 49 -13.61 -11.65 -4.09
C ILE A 49 -14.78 -10.89 -4.72
N SER A 50 -14.54 -9.72 -5.32
CA SER A 50 -15.57 -8.83 -5.85
C SER A 50 -16.53 -9.47 -6.87
N PRO A 51 -16.11 -10.45 -7.72
CA PRO A 51 -17.03 -11.13 -8.64
C PRO A 51 -18.19 -11.85 -7.96
N TRP A 52 -17.98 -12.31 -6.73
CA TRP A 52 -19.02 -12.95 -5.93
C TRP A 52 -19.85 -11.93 -5.15
N VAL A 53 -19.23 -10.87 -4.66
CA VAL A 53 -19.90 -9.78 -3.92
C VAL A 53 -20.84 -9.00 -4.84
N VAL A 54 -20.41 -8.69 -6.07
CA VAL A 54 -21.18 -7.93 -7.07
C VAL A 54 -22.04 -8.84 -7.96
N HIS A 55 -21.96 -10.18 -7.76
CA HIS A 55 -22.78 -11.19 -8.45
C HIS A 55 -22.56 -11.33 -9.97
N PHE A 56 -21.34 -11.00 -10.47
CA PHE A 56 -21.04 -11.19 -11.89
C PHE A 56 -20.18 -12.43 -12.20
N SER A 57 -19.92 -13.28 -11.22
CA SER A 57 -19.09 -14.49 -11.39
C SER A 57 -19.63 -15.47 -12.43
N SER A 58 -20.95 -15.54 -12.58
CA SER A 58 -21.62 -16.40 -13.58
C SER A 58 -21.84 -15.69 -14.93
N THR A 59 -22.01 -14.38 -14.94
CA THR A 59 -22.29 -13.60 -16.16
C THR A 59 -21.03 -13.22 -16.92
N SER A 60 -19.90 -13.06 -16.25
CA SER A 60 -18.61 -12.70 -16.87
C SER A 60 -17.45 -13.51 -16.29
N PRO A 61 -17.30 -14.82 -16.63
CA PRO A 61 -16.24 -15.66 -16.09
C PRO A 61 -14.83 -15.14 -16.39
N ASN A 62 -14.62 -14.53 -17.56
CA ASN A 62 -13.33 -13.95 -17.92
C ASN A 62 -12.96 -12.78 -17.01
N LEU A 63 -13.91 -11.88 -16.72
CA LEU A 63 -13.68 -10.77 -15.78
C LEU A 63 -13.51 -11.28 -14.35
N MET A 64 -14.22 -12.35 -13.96
CA MET A 64 -14.05 -13.01 -12.67
C MET A 64 -12.60 -13.49 -12.46
N VAL A 65 -12.07 -14.27 -13.40
CA VAL A 65 -10.68 -14.76 -13.31
C VAL A 65 -9.68 -13.61 -13.34
N HIS A 66 -9.91 -12.61 -14.17
CA HIS A 66 -9.09 -11.41 -14.25
C HIS A 66 -9.04 -10.65 -12.92
N ASN A 67 -10.19 -10.40 -12.29
CA ASN A 67 -10.26 -9.71 -10.99
C ASN A 67 -9.61 -10.54 -9.88
N LEU A 68 -9.78 -11.86 -9.88
CA LEU A 68 -9.12 -12.75 -8.93
C LEU A 68 -7.59 -12.67 -9.04
N VAL A 69 -7.06 -12.77 -10.25
CA VAL A 69 -5.59 -12.74 -10.49
C VAL A 69 -5.02 -11.38 -10.13
N LEU A 70 -5.64 -10.29 -10.58
CA LEU A 70 -5.17 -8.94 -10.26
C LEU A 70 -5.34 -8.59 -8.78
N GLY A 71 -6.43 -9.00 -8.16
CA GLY A 71 -6.64 -8.81 -6.73
C GLY A 71 -5.55 -9.48 -5.89
N LEU A 72 -5.20 -10.73 -6.22
CA LEU A 72 -4.09 -11.42 -5.58
C LEU A 72 -2.75 -10.73 -5.86
N ALA A 73 -2.51 -10.25 -7.08
CA ALA A 73 -1.29 -9.51 -7.41
C ALA A 73 -1.17 -8.22 -6.59
N VAL A 74 -2.25 -7.45 -6.45
CA VAL A 74 -2.28 -6.23 -5.62
C VAL A 74 -2.08 -6.56 -4.14
N ALA A 75 -2.71 -7.62 -3.63
CA ALA A 75 -2.51 -8.07 -2.25
C ALA A 75 -1.05 -8.46 -1.97
N LEU A 76 -0.42 -9.19 -2.89
CA LEU A 76 1.00 -9.56 -2.81
C LEU A 76 1.92 -8.34 -2.90
N LEU A 77 1.57 -7.35 -3.74
CA LEU A 77 2.30 -6.08 -3.79
C LEU A 77 2.20 -5.32 -2.47
N GLY A 78 1.03 -5.29 -1.82
CA GLY A 78 0.88 -4.72 -0.48
C GLY A 78 1.84 -5.36 0.53
N ILE A 79 1.91 -6.69 0.58
CA ILE A 79 2.89 -7.40 1.41
C ILE A 79 4.33 -7.11 0.98
N GLY A 80 4.58 -7.02 -0.33
CA GLY A 80 5.91 -6.78 -0.91
C GLY A 80 6.49 -5.40 -0.59
N LEU A 81 5.65 -4.39 -0.40
CA LEU A 81 6.09 -3.05 -0.01
C LEU A 81 6.80 -3.06 1.35
N THR A 82 6.28 -3.82 2.32
CA THR A 82 6.93 -4.01 3.63
C THR A 82 8.18 -4.88 3.54
N ALA A 83 8.16 -5.94 2.73
CA ALA A 83 9.22 -6.95 2.68
C ALA A 83 10.45 -6.52 1.85
N ALA A 84 10.31 -5.60 0.89
CA ALA A 84 11.38 -5.23 -0.04
C ALA A 84 11.56 -3.72 -0.21
N PRO A 85 12.01 -2.98 0.83
CA PRO A 85 12.11 -1.51 0.79
C PRO A 85 13.03 -0.98 -0.32
N ARG A 86 14.03 -1.76 -0.75
CA ARG A 86 14.93 -1.37 -1.86
C ARG A 86 14.26 -1.34 -3.25
N ARG A 87 13.12 -2.02 -3.43
CA ARG A 87 12.34 -2.06 -4.67
C ARG A 87 11.06 -1.24 -4.59
N MET A 88 10.87 -0.49 -3.53
CA MET A 88 9.65 0.22 -3.20
C MET A 88 9.19 1.15 -4.35
N TYR A 89 10.13 1.87 -4.96
CA TYR A 89 9.80 2.77 -6.07
C TYR A 89 9.19 2.05 -7.28
N SER A 90 9.79 0.94 -7.72
CA SER A 90 9.26 0.18 -8.86
C SER A 90 7.94 -0.54 -8.55
N LEU A 91 7.76 -1.00 -7.30
CA LEU A 91 6.52 -1.61 -6.85
C LEU A 91 5.36 -0.60 -6.80
N CYS A 92 5.61 0.64 -6.38
CA CYS A 92 4.61 1.71 -6.39
C CYS A 92 4.12 2.03 -7.81
N TRP A 93 5.02 2.09 -8.79
CA TRP A 93 4.67 2.30 -10.19
C TRP A 93 3.91 1.11 -10.78
N ALA A 94 4.31 -0.11 -10.46
CA ALA A 94 3.59 -1.32 -10.86
C ALA A 94 2.15 -1.31 -10.32
N MET A 95 1.97 -0.94 -9.04
CA MET A 95 0.66 -0.83 -8.42
C MET A 95 -0.21 0.24 -9.09
N SER A 96 0.36 1.40 -9.43
CA SER A 96 -0.35 2.45 -10.17
C SER A 96 -0.79 1.98 -11.55
N ALA A 97 0.10 1.30 -12.28
CA ALA A 97 -0.20 0.73 -13.61
C ALA A 97 -1.31 -0.33 -13.53
N ILE A 98 -1.27 -1.21 -12.53
CA ILE A 98 -2.35 -2.19 -12.28
C ILE A 98 -3.65 -1.47 -11.97
N GLY A 99 -3.66 -0.42 -11.15
CA GLY A 99 -4.84 0.36 -10.84
C GLY A 99 -5.49 0.97 -12.09
N VAL A 100 -4.70 1.55 -12.99
CA VAL A 100 -5.17 2.07 -14.29
C VAL A 100 -5.76 0.93 -15.14
N TRP A 101 -5.08 -0.21 -15.21
CA TRP A 101 -5.58 -1.37 -15.94
C TRP A 101 -6.90 -1.89 -15.39
N MET A 102 -7.06 -1.94 -14.06
CA MET A 102 -8.31 -2.33 -13.41
C MET A 102 -9.47 -1.43 -13.82
N ILE A 103 -9.24 -0.11 -13.95
CA ILE A 103 -10.25 0.85 -14.41
C ILE A 103 -10.73 0.49 -15.83
N ILE A 104 -9.81 0.15 -16.73
CA ILE A 104 -10.09 -0.10 -18.14
C ILE A 104 -10.66 -1.51 -18.38
N SER A 105 -10.34 -2.46 -17.50
CA SER A 105 -10.60 -3.90 -17.69
C SER A 105 -12.06 -4.28 -17.97
N PRO A 106 -13.11 -3.64 -17.43
CA PRO A 106 -14.50 -4.04 -17.75
C PRO A 106 -14.81 -3.95 -19.23
N TRP A 107 -14.29 -2.94 -19.91
CA TRP A 107 -14.55 -2.74 -21.35
C TRP A 107 -13.70 -3.62 -22.26
N VAL A 108 -12.54 -4.04 -21.76
CA VAL A 108 -11.61 -4.90 -22.56
C VAL A 108 -11.89 -6.38 -22.34
N VAL A 109 -12.20 -6.79 -21.11
CA VAL A 109 -12.27 -8.19 -20.72
C VAL A 109 -13.71 -8.72 -20.73
N ALA A 110 -14.70 -7.91 -20.34
CA ALA A 110 -16.09 -8.32 -20.31
C ALA A 110 -16.79 -8.09 -21.66
N ARG A 111 -17.63 -9.02 -22.05
CA ARG A 111 -18.52 -8.86 -23.21
C ARG A 111 -19.87 -8.26 -22.73
N GLY A 112 -20.00 -6.95 -22.78
CA GLY A 112 -21.18 -6.24 -22.29
C GLY A 112 -21.17 -6.07 -20.77
N PRO A 113 -20.26 -5.23 -20.23
CA PRO A 113 -20.17 -4.98 -18.80
C PRO A 113 -21.42 -4.24 -18.31
N ASP A 114 -21.99 -4.68 -17.20
CA ASP A 114 -23.05 -3.97 -16.49
C ASP A 114 -22.49 -2.84 -15.59
N ALA A 115 -23.41 -2.00 -15.08
CA ALA A 115 -23.02 -0.88 -14.23
C ALA A 115 -22.29 -1.33 -12.95
N GLY A 116 -22.67 -2.48 -12.36
CA GLY A 116 -22.05 -3.01 -11.16
C GLY A 116 -20.59 -3.41 -11.42
N MET A 117 -20.31 -4.09 -12.52
CA MET A 117 -18.94 -4.44 -12.95
C MET A 117 -18.08 -3.20 -13.17
N ILE A 118 -18.62 -2.20 -13.88
CA ILE A 118 -17.92 -0.95 -14.19
C ILE A 118 -17.58 -0.21 -12.89
N TRP A 119 -18.56 0.07 -12.07
CA TRP A 119 -18.36 0.82 -10.84
C TRP A 119 -17.40 0.13 -9.89
N ASN A 120 -17.51 -1.18 -9.71
CA ASN A 120 -16.61 -1.95 -8.86
C ASN A 120 -15.16 -1.82 -9.33
N ASN A 121 -14.89 -2.05 -10.62
CA ASN A 121 -13.53 -2.00 -11.16
C ASN A 121 -12.96 -0.58 -11.18
N VAL A 122 -13.77 0.43 -11.50
CA VAL A 122 -13.36 1.84 -11.49
C VAL A 122 -13.00 2.31 -10.09
N ILE A 123 -13.84 2.03 -9.09
CA ILE A 123 -13.60 2.48 -7.70
C ILE A 123 -12.34 1.80 -7.13
N VAL A 124 -12.25 0.48 -7.22
CA VAL A 124 -11.10 -0.25 -6.65
C VAL A 124 -9.83 0.05 -7.42
N GLY A 125 -9.90 0.17 -8.74
CA GLY A 125 -8.77 0.56 -9.58
C GLY A 125 -8.28 1.99 -9.28
N ALA A 126 -9.20 2.95 -9.07
CA ALA A 126 -8.85 4.32 -8.69
C ALA A 126 -8.18 4.37 -7.30
N ILE A 127 -8.69 3.62 -6.32
CA ILE A 127 -8.09 3.51 -4.99
C ILE A 127 -6.69 2.91 -5.08
N THR A 128 -6.52 1.81 -5.83
CA THR A 128 -5.22 1.15 -6.02
C THR A 128 -4.21 2.07 -6.71
N CYS A 129 -4.63 2.78 -7.75
CA CYS A 129 -3.81 3.76 -8.46
C CYS A 129 -3.38 4.90 -7.52
N LEU A 130 -4.30 5.44 -6.74
CA LEU A 130 -4.03 6.51 -5.78
C LEU A 130 -3.02 6.08 -4.73
N PHE A 131 -3.16 4.89 -4.14
CA PHE A 131 -2.19 4.36 -3.18
C PHE A 131 -0.81 4.18 -3.81
N GLY A 132 -0.72 3.69 -5.05
CA GLY A 132 0.53 3.59 -5.79
C GLY A 132 1.21 4.94 -5.99
N LEU A 133 0.45 5.97 -6.37
CA LEU A 133 0.97 7.34 -6.57
C LEU A 133 1.39 8.00 -5.25
N VAL A 134 0.61 7.85 -4.19
CA VAL A 134 0.95 8.38 -2.86
C VAL A 134 2.23 7.73 -2.33
N ALA A 135 2.34 6.41 -2.43
CA ALA A 135 3.53 5.67 -2.03
C ALA A 135 4.77 6.09 -2.85
N ALA A 136 4.63 6.26 -4.17
CA ALA A 136 5.70 6.77 -5.03
C ALA A 136 6.15 8.18 -4.61
N GLY A 137 5.20 9.08 -4.31
CA GLY A 137 5.47 10.43 -3.83
C GLY A 137 6.25 10.46 -2.51
N MET A 138 5.89 9.61 -1.55
CA MET A 138 6.60 9.50 -0.28
C MET A 138 8.05 9.03 -0.46
N VAL A 139 8.28 8.04 -1.33
CA VAL A 139 9.63 7.54 -1.64
C VAL A 139 10.50 8.62 -2.29
N MET A 140 9.92 9.41 -3.20
CA MET A 140 10.64 10.50 -3.87
C MET A 140 11.01 11.64 -2.92
N GLN A 141 10.15 11.97 -1.94
CA GLN A 141 10.45 13.01 -0.96
C GLN A 141 11.58 12.58 -0.01
N LYS A 142 11.60 11.32 0.41
CA LYS A 142 12.66 10.78 1.29
C LYS A 142 14.04 10.82 0.62
N GLY A 143 14.13 10.52 -0.68
CA GLY A 143 15.38 10.60 -1.45
C GLY A 143 15.91 12.02 -1.69
N ARG A 144 15.05 13.05 -1.61
CA ARG A 144 15.45 14.47 -1.74
C ARG A 144 16.00 15.08 -0.45
N GLY A 145 15.66 14.52 0.70
CA GLY A 145 16.14 15.01 2.00
C GLY A 145 17.54 14.52 2.38
N GLU A 146 18.12 13.58 1.63
CA GLU A 146 19.45 12.99 1.87
C GLU A 146 20.56 13.59 0.97
N THR A 147 20.23 14.56 0.13
CA THR A 147 21.20 15.34 -0.70
C THR A 147 21.38 16.73 -0.15
#